data_d57ba56343f4ab5bf5e95d889dbbfb07
#
_entry.id   d57ba56343f4ab5bf5e95d889dbbfb07
#
_cell.length_a   1.000
_cell.length_b   1.000
_cell.length_c   1.000
_cell.angle_alpha   90.00
_cell.angle_beta   90.00
_cell.angle_gamma   90.00
#
_symmetry.space_group_name_H-M   'P 1'
#
loop_
_entity.id
_entity.type
_entity.pdbx_description
1 polymer ?
#
loop_
_entity_poly.entity_id
_entity_poly.type
_entity_poly.pdbx_seq_one_letter_code
_entity_poly.pdbx_strand_id
1 'polypeptide(L)'
;MAALRSDTRVEFSFRGRFGFGIDQWAYVPFDVPAGTQRIDVSASHDQFSVLGIGRNVLDLGIFGPAGHELDNSAGFRGWSGGARPGFMLSAVNATPGYLAGPIDAGRWALALGPVVLNPLGMEWQAQIALTHGVQPSLRPARAFPPTRSDSQPGWYRGDLHTHTVHSDGRRLIAEIATAATSAGLDFIVSTDHNTSSANRAWAATGVDGLEVIAGEEVTTRHGHWLAIGLPPGGWVDWRYAPRDGVFAAYAARVRADGGLVVAAHPSVPLPGCAWEFGYQHVDAMEVWNGLWNVDDELSLRIWHQLLRQGRRIAAVGGSDSHASSQPVGRPQTVVYAQGLAAPDLVKGLRHGRSYVAESSAVTLALSASRADGEVTAGPGETLTVPLGAAVTVTTRVSGAPDATVALVTDGGCVGRAKTDSSGDGRLTWAAGQARFARVEVRRRARFPSMVTMSNPVWLQPP
;
A
#
# COMPACT_ATOMS: atom_id res chain seq x y z
N MET A 1 17.48 -42.79 32.04
CA MET A 1 18.19 -41.50 32.19
C MET A 1 18.33 -40.87 30.79
N ALA A 2 17.42 -39.99 30.41
CA ALA A 2 17.54 -39.19 29.17
C ALA A 2 18.52 -38.07 29.50
N ALA A 3 19.69 -38.09 28.82
CA ALA A 3 20.63 -36.99 28.91
C ALA A 3 19.96 -35.77 28.28
N LEU A 4 19.69 -34.73 29.07
CA LEU A 4 19.41 -33.40 28.63
C LEU A 4 20.62 -32.97 27.78
N ARG A 5 20.47 -32.96 26.43
CA ARG A 5 21.45 -32.35 25.55
C ARG A 5 21.41 -30.85 25.89
N SER A 6 22.53 -30.32 26.40
CA SER A 6 22.69 -28.90 26.57
C SER A 6 22.51 -28.25 25.18
N ASP A 7 21.54 -27.37 25.01
CA ASP A 7 21.39 -26.54 23.80
C ASP A 7 22.71 -25.76 23.63
N THR A 8 23.47 -26.11 22.61
CA THR A 8 24.74 -25.43 22.35
C THR A 8 24.38 -24.14 21.64
N ARG A 9 24.67 -23.01 22.27
CA ARG A 9 24.45 -21.67 21.72
C ARG A 9 25.74 -21.13 21.16
N VAL A 10 25.69 -20.65 19.90
CA VAL A 10 26.80 -19.95 19.24
C VAL A 10 26.42 -18.49 19.11
N GLU A 11 27.31 -17.58 19.46
CA GLU A 11 27.05 -16.15 19.44
C GLU A 11 28.06 -15.41 18.55
N PHE A 12 27.57 -14.42 17.80
CA PHE A 12 28.35 -13.49 16.99
C PHE A 12 28.04 -12.06 17.43
N SER A 13 29.06 -11.21 17.39
CA SER A 13 28.96 -9.78 17.68
C SER A 13 29.59 -8.99 16.57
N PHE A 14 28.85 -8.04 16.02
CA PHE A 14 29.29 -7.18 14.93
C PHE A 14 29.11 -5.71 15.30
N ARG A 15 29.92 -4.86 14.73
CA ARG A 15 29.80 -3.40 14.83
C ARG A 15 30.23 -2.75 13.53
N GLY A 16 29.66 -1.60 13.26
CA GLY A 16 30.03 -0.83 12.09
C GLY A 16 29.49 0.59 12.15
N ARG A 17 29.65 1.31 11.07
CA ARG A 17 29.21 2.69 10.94
C ARG A 17 28.68 2.96 9.55
N PHE A 18 27.57 3.68 9.44
CA PHE A 18 27.13 4.33 8.21
C PHE A 18 27.65 5.77 8.19
N GLY A 19 28.25 6.17 7.06
CA GLY A 19 28.58 7.56 6.77
C GLY A 19 27.36 8.36 6.37
N PHE A 20 27.57 9.57 5.83
CA PHE A 20 26.46 10.40 5.34
C PHE A 20 25.81 9.78 4.09
N GLY A 21 24.49 9.88 3.99
CA GLY A 21 23.67 9.38 2.88
C GLY A 21 22.90 8.10 3.23
N ILE A 22 21.65 8.02 2.80
CA ILE A 22 20.73 6.92 3.15
C ILE A 22 20.82 5.72 2.19
N ASP A 23 21.42 5.87 1.00
CA ASP A 23 21.57 4.81 0.01
C ASP A 23 22.69 3.82 0.36
N GLN A 24 22.75 3.39 1.60
CA GLN A 24 23.79 2.49 2.11
C GLN A 24 23.13 1.23 2.67
N TRP A 25 23.75 0.09 2.35
CA TRP A 25 23.38 -1.21 2.89
C TRP A 25 24.61 -1.92 3.41
N ALA A 26 24.51 -2.53 4.59
CA ALA A 26 25.52 -3.42 5.12
C ALA A 26 24.91 -4.83 5.19
N TYR A 27 25.57 -5.78 4.52
CA TYR A 27 25.23 -7.19 4.59
C TYR A 27 26.29 -7.87 5.46
N VAL A 28 25.92 -8.18 6.70
CA VAL A 28 26.81 -8.77 7.69
C VAL A 28 26.74 -10.29 7.57
N PRO A 29 27.76 -10.96 7.00
CA PRO A 29 27.73 -12.38 6.79
C PRO A 29 28.01 -13.15 8.09
N PHE A 30 27.32 -14.28 8.27
CA PHE A 30 27.59 -15.23 9.34
C PHE A 30 27.26 -16.65 8.90
N ASP A 31 27.99 -17.63 9.45
CA ASP A 31 27.80 -19.02 9.09
C ASP A 31 26.82 -19.70 10.03
N VAL A 32 25.82 -20.36 9.45
CA VAL A 32 24.80 -21.15 10.18
C VAL A 32 25.13 -22.64 10.00
N PRO A 33 25.53 -23.32 11.06
CA PRO A 33 25.85 -24.75 11.01
C PRO A 33 24.59 -25.63 10.84
N ALA A 34 24.78 -26.84 10.30
CA ALA A 34 23.73 -27.84 10.27
C ALA A 34 23.20 -28.16 11.70
N GLY A 35 21.89 -28.34 11.82
CA GLY A 35 21.25 -28.58 13.13
C GLY A 35 20.93 -27.31 13.90
N THR A 36 21.07 -26.11 13.30
CA THR A 36 20.54 -24.89 13.88
C THR A 36 19.02 -24.90 13.82
N GLN A 37 18.34 -24.72 14.95
CA GLN A 37 16.88 -24.72 15.04
C GLN A 37 16.30 -23.31 15.17
N ARG A 38 17.12 -22.33 15.61
CA ARG A 38 16.68 -20.97 15.85
C ARG A 38 17.82 -19.96 15.66
N ILE A 39 17.46 -18.82 15.10
CA ILE A 39 18.32 -17.63 14.97
C ILE A 39 17.65 -16.51 15.75
N ASP A 40 18.33 -15.93 16.72
CA ASP A 40 17.94 -14.70 17.43
C ASP A 40 18.89 -13.57 17.02
N VAL A 41 18.33 -12.42 16.67
CA VAL A 41 19.07 -11.22 16.29
C VAL A 41 18.65 -10.05 17.16
N SER A 42 19.59 -9.28 17.65
CA SER A 42 19.36 -7.97 18.25
C SER A 42 20.33 -6.94 17.64
N ALA A 43 19.86 -5.71 17.46
CA ALA A 43 20.67 -4.61 17.00
C ALA A 43 20.38 -3.33 17.79
N SER A 44 21.39 -2.50 17.89
CA SER A 44 21.32 -1.17 18.48
C SER A 44 22.11 -0.18 17.65
N HIS A 45 21.76 1.09 17.74
CA HIS A 45 22.44 2.18 17.07
C HIS A 45 22.38 3.44 17.93
N ASP A 46 23.24 4.40 17.63
CA ASP A 46 23.16 5.70 18.24
C ASP A 46 21.87 6.44 17.80
N GLN A 47 21.24 7.13 18.72
CA GLN A 47 19.96 7.83 18.50
C GLN A 47 20.08 9.34 18.66
N PHE A 48 21.26 9.89 18.35
CA PHE A 48 21.46 11.34 18.47
C PHE A 48 20.60 12.10 17.45
N SER A 49 19.99 13.17 17.90
CA SER A 49 19.37 14.17 17.04
C SER A 49 20.35 15.35 16.89
N VAL A 50 20.63 15.76 15.67
CA VAL A 50 21.52 16.89 15.37
C VAL A 50 20.72 17.96 14.66
N LEU A 51 20.76 19.20 15.16
CA LEU A 51 20.14 20.38 14.53
C LEU A 51 18.65 20.23 14.20
N GLY A 52 17.88 19.49 15.00
CA GLY A 52 16.47 19.26 14.74
C GLY A 52 16.17 18.24 13.63
N ILE A 53 17.18 17.66 13.00
CA ILE A 53 17.04 16.49 12.12
C ILE A 53 16.72 15.28 13.02
N GLY A 54 15.74 14.46 12.61
CA GLY A 54 15.26 13.31 13.37
C GLY A 54 16.37 12.39 13.87
N ARG A 55 16.03 11.56 14.85
CA ARG A 55 16.95 10.53 15.35
C ARG A 55 17.29 9.56 14.23
N ASN A 56 18.51 9.01 14.27
CA ASN A 56 18.87 7.89 13.41
C ASN A 56 17.86 6.74 13.55
N VAL A 57 17.52 6.11 12.42
CA VAL A 57 16.68 4.91 12.36
C VAL A 57 17.39 3.86 11.52
N LEU A 58 17.55 2.67 12.11
CA LEU A 58 18.25 1.53 11.49
C LEU A 58 17.25 0.46 11.11
N ASP A 59 17.19 0.12 9.83
CA ASP A 59 16.43 -0.99 9.32
C ASP A 59 17.12 -2.33 9.53
N LEU A 60 16.31 -3.36 9.81
CA LEU A 60 16.75 -4.74 10.00
C LEU A 60 16.05 -5.69 9.03
N GLY A 61 16.83 -6.53 8.38
CA GLY A 61 16.37 -7.65 7.56
C GLY A 61 17.35 -8.82 7.58
N ILE A 62 16.96 -9.95 7.03
CA ILE A 62 17.81 -11.13 6.98
C ILE A 62 17.58 -11.93 5.70
N PHE A 63 18.68 -12.45 5.15
CA PHE A 63 18.69 -13.30 3.97
C PHE A 63 19.36 -14.64 4.31
N GLY A 64 18.79 -15.73 3.80
CA GLY A 64 19.29 -17.08 3.92
C GLY A 64 20.41 -17.40 2.93
N PRO A 65 20.88 -18.66 2.90
CA PRO A 65 22.03 -19.07 2.12
C PRO A 65 21.83 -19.02 0.59
N ALA A 66 20.59 -18.79 0.11
CA ALA A 66 20.34 -18.56 -1.31
C ALA A 66 20.82 -17.17 -1.79
N GLY A 67 21.31 -16.31 -0.89
CA GLY A 67 21.91 -15.02 -1.22
C GLY A 67 21.01 -13.82 -0.97
N HIS A 68 21.59 -12.62 -1.18
CA HIS A 68 20.92 -11.35 -0.92
C HIS A 68 20.98 -10.39 -2.12
N GLU A 69 21.26 -10.91 -3.29
CA GLU A 69 21.26 -10.14 -4.54
C GLU A 69 19.92 -9.48 -4.74
N LEU A 70 19.90 -8.39 -5.49
CA LEU A 70 18.65 -7.68 -5.80
C LEU A 70 17.66 -8.62 -6.50
N ASP A 71 16.41 -8.59 -6.06
CA ASP A 71 15.30 -9.45 -6.54
C ASP A 71 15.44 -10.95 -6.24
N ASN A 72 16.32 -11.34 -5.32
CA ASN A 72 16.47 -12.73 -4.90
C ASN A 72 15.47 -13.10 -3.79
N SER A 73 14.23 -13.43 -4.18
CA SER A 73 13.18 -13.85 -3.24
C SER A 73 13.50 -15.17 -2.51
N ALA A 74 14.31 -16.05 -3.10
CA ALA A 74 14.69 -17.32 -2.47
C ALA A 74 15.59 -17.11 -1.25
N GLY A 75 16.39 -16.05 -1.22
CA GLY A 75 17.21 -15.69 -0.08
C GLY A 75 16.47 -14.90 0.99
N PHE A 76 15.39 -14.20 0.65
CA PHE A 76 14.68 -13.32 1.56
C PHE A 76 14.01 -14.09 2.72
N ARG A 77 14.30 -13.69 3.94
CA ARG A 77 13.74 -14.33 5.15
C ARG A 77 13.04 -13.34 6.09
N GLY A 78 12.90 -12.10 5.71
CA GLY A 78 12.09 -11.11 6.41
C GLY A 78 12.78 -9.78 6.63
N TRP A 79 11.92 -8.81 6.97
CA TRP A 79 12.25 -7.42 7.18
C TRP A 79 11.32 -6.81 8.22
N SER A 80 11.83 -5.94 9.06
CA SER A 80 11.02 -5.18 10.03
C SER A 80 11.27 -3.68 10.00
N GLY A 81 12.08 -3.20 9.06
CA GLY A 81 12.47 -1.80 9.07
C GLY A 81 13.07 -1.39 10.41
N GLY A 82 12.85 -0.13 10.76
CA GLY A 82 13.22 0.43 12.06
C GLY A 82 12.22 0.17 13.19
N ALA A 83 11.19 -0.65 12.95
CA ALA A 83 10.12 -0.89 13.92
C ALA A 83 10.55 -1.71 15.14
N ARG A 84 11.64 -2.48 15.04
CA ARG A 84 12.10 -3.41 16.07
C ARG A 84 13.61 -3.39 16.25
N PRO A 85 14.11 -3.51 17.50
CA PRO A 85 15.53 -3.65 17.77
C PRO A 85 16.04 -5.09 17.58
N GLY A 86 15.19 -6.05 17.22
CA GLY A 86 15.59 -7.43 17.03
C GLY A 86 14.44 -8.35 16.64
N PHE A 87 14.79 -9.58 16.29
CA PHE A 87 13.85 -10.59 15.82
C PHE A 87 14.34 -12.01 16.06
N MET A 88 13.45 -12.96 15.87
CA MET A 88 13.72 -14.39 15.96
C MET A 88 13.17 -15.12 14.72
N LEU A 89 13.90 -16.14 14.29
CA LEU A 89 13.50 -17.10 13.25
C LEU A 89 13.63 -18.52 13.73
N SER A 90 12.65 -19.35 13.39
CA SER A 90 12.73 -20.82 13.49
C SER A 90 11.95 -21.46 12.34
N ALA A 91 11.99 -22.79 12.26
CA ALA A 91 11.26 -23.52 11.22
C ALA A 91 9.74 -23.28 11.29
N VAL A 92 9.18 -23.12 12.48
CA VAL A 92 7.71 -23.04 12.70
C VAL A 92 7.22 -21.69 13.20
N ASN A 93 8.12 -20.80 13.61
CA ASN A 93 7.77 -19.50 14.18
C ASN A 93 8.80 -18.43 13.79
N ALA A 94 8.32 -17.20 13.65
CA ALA A 94 9.16 -16.03 13.44
C ALA A 94 8.51 -14.79 14.05
N THR A 95 9.32 -13.80 14.41
CA THR A 95 8.82 -12.47 14.74
C THR A 95 8.00 -11.92 13.56
N PRO A 96 6.86 -11.25 13.76
CA PRO A 96 6.13 -10.58 12.69
C PRO A 96 7.07 -9.70 11.84
N GLY A 97 6.92 -9.75 10.52
CA GLY A 97 7.85 -9.18 9.54
C GLY A 97 8.81 -10.21 8.93
N TYR A 98 9.02 -11.33 9.62
CA TYR A 98 9.94 -12.40 9.21
C TYR A 98 9.19 -13.67 8.80
N LEU A 99 9.86 -14.51 8.01
CA LEU A 99 9.29 -15.72 7.41
C LEU A 99 9.79 -16.96 8.14
N ALA A 100 8.90 -17.64 8.87
CA ALA A 100 9.18 -18.95 9.41
C ALA A 100 9.42 -19.97 8.28
N GLY A 101 10.37 -20.87 8.49
CA GLY A 101 10.74 -21.90 7.52
C GLY A 101 12.06 -22.57 7.93
N PRO A 102 12.52 -23.59 7.19
CA PRO A 102 13.76 -24.30 7.50
C PRO A 102 14.93 -23.33 7.73
N ILE A 103 15.74 -23.65 8.72
CA ILE A 103 17.02 -22.97 8.95
C ILE A 103 18.08 -23.84 8.29
N ASP A 104 18.38 -23.50 7.04
CA ASP A 104 19.34 -24.24 6.24
C ASP A 104 20.77 -23.85 6.62
N ALA A 105 21.66 -24.84 6.65
CA ALA A 105 23.07 -24.62 6.87
C ALA A 105 23.65 -23.80 5.69
N GLY A 106 24.58 -22.91 6.02
CA GLY A 106 25.26 -22.11 5.00
C GLY A 106 25.52 -20.68 5.45
N ARG A 107 25.91 -19.84 4.52
CA ARG A 107 26.23 -18.44 4.79
C ARG A 107 25.00 -17.58 4.66
N TRP A 108 24.58 -17.01 5.77
CA TRP A 108 23.47 -16.06 5.90
C TRP A 108 24.00 -14.63 5.93
N ALA A 109 23.12 -13.66 5.69
CA ALA A 109 23.45 -12.24 5.78
C ALA A 109 22.37 -11.48 6.56
N LEU A 110 22.79 -10.78 7.64
CA LEU A 110 21.99 -9.76 8.28
C LEU A 110 22.08 -8.49 7.44
N ALA A 111 20.94 -7.99 6.97
CA ALA A 111 20.85 -6.75 6.23
C ALA A 111 20.54 -5.58 7.17
N LEU A 112 21.36 -4.56 7.10
CA LEU A 112 21.22 -3.31 7.86
C LEU A 112 21.22 -2.13 6.90
N GLY A 113 20.41 -1.12 7.17
CA GLY A 113 20.41 0.11 6.37
C GLY A 113 19.84 1.30 7.14
N PRO A 114 20.37 2.52 6.95
CA PRO A 114 19.80 3.72 7.56
C PRO A 114 18.54 4.14 6.79
N VAL A 115 17.46 4.47 7.50
CA VAL A 115 16.25 5.14 6.95
C VAL A 115 16.33 6.63 7.23
N VAL A 116 16.63 6.97 8.48
CA VAL A 116 16.93 8.34 8.88
C VAL A 116 18.37 8.38 9.35
N LEU A 117 19.15 9.26 8.79
CA LEU A 117 20.57 9.38 9.09
C LEU A 117 20.91 10.85 9.34
N ASN A 118 21.45 11.14 10.53
CA ASN A 118 21.95 12.47 10.83
C ASN A 118 23.27 12.76 10.10
N PRO A 119 23.68 14.04 9.96
CA PRO A 119 24.90 14.39 9.24
C PRO A 119 26.20 13.79 9.80
N LEU A 120 26.21 13.35 11.05
CA LEU A 120 27.36 12.72 11.70
C LEU A 120 27.46 11.22 11.40
N GLY A 121 26.46 10.64 10.73
CA GLY A 121 26.37 9.21 10.47
C GLY A 121 25.72 8.45 11.60
N MET A 122 25.85 7.10 11.60
CA MET A 122 25.24 6.19 12.56
C MET A 122 26.22 5.08 12.93
N GLU A 123 26.57 4.95 14.19
CA GLU A 123 27.24 3.75 14.71
C GLU A 123 26.18 2.70 15.04
N TRP A 124 26.45 1.44 14.71
CA TRP A 124 25.56 0.34 14.96
C TRP A 124 26.29 -0.87 15.52
N GLN A 125 25.57 -1.68 16.28
CA GLN A 125 26.00 -2.97 16.80
C GLN A 125 24.91 -4.01 16.54
N ALA A 126 25.30 -5.25 16.24
CA ALA A 126 24.39 -6.37 16.07
C ALA A 126 24.93 -7.61 16.78
N GLN A 127 24.03 -8.37 17.40
CA GLN A 127 24.31 -9.65 18.02
C GLN A 127 23.43 -10.70 17.37
N ILE A 128 24.01 -11.86 17.08
CA ILE A 128 23.31 -13.01 16.49
C ILE A 128 23.60 -14.22 17.39
N ALA A 129 22.55 -14.91 17.80
CA ALA A 129 22.66 -16.13 18.59
C ALA A 129 21.99 -17.29 17.82
N LEU A 130 22.73 -18.37 17.66
CA LEU A 130 22.25 -19.61 17.05
C LEU A 130 22.02 -20.66 18.14
N THR A 131 20.83 -21.25 18.16
CA THR A 131 20.51 -22.36 19.05
C THR A 131 20.44 -23.64 18.23
N HIS A 132 21.21 -24.66 18.64
CA HIS A 132 21.19 -25.98 18.02
C HIS A 132 20.13 -26.89 18.66
N GLY A 133 19.56 -27.77 17.85
CA GLY A 133 18.57 -28.74 18.26
C GLY A 133 17.85 -29.38 17.09
N VAL A 134 16.81 -30.14 17.38
CA VAL A 134 15.97 -30.76 16.37
C VAL A 134 14.94 -29.74 15.86
N GLN A 135 14.95 -29.45 14.56
CA GLN A 135 13.92 -28.61 13.97
C GLN A 135 12.57 -29.37 14.01
N PRO A 136 11.49 -28.70 14.45
CA PRO A 136 10.15 -29.28 14.37
C PRO A 136 9.76 -29.55 12.91
N SER A 137 8.95 -30.60 12.69
CA SER A 137 8.40 -30.86 11.37
C SER A 137 7.50 -29.72 10.91
N LEU A 138 7.73 -29.25 9.70
CA LEU A 138 6.92 -28.20 9.08
C LEU A 138 5.51 -28.73 8.81
N ARG A 139 4.49 -28.00 9.26
CA ARG A 139 3.14 -28.15 8.71
C ARG A 139 3.05 -27.29 7.45
N PRO A 140 2.45 -27.79 6.35
CA PRO A 140 2.18 -26.94 5.19
C PRO A 140 1.43 -25.69 5.66
N ALA A 141 1.95 -24.52 5.31
CA ALA A 141 1.21 -23.28 5.52
C ALA A 141 -0.07 -23.35 4.70
N ARG A 142 -1.21 -22.95 5.28
CA ARG A 142 -2.41 -22.69 4.48
C ARG A 142 -2.07 -21.62 3.45
N ALA A 143 -2.57 -21.83 2.24
CA ALA A 143 -2.58 -20.75 1.25
C ALA A 143 -3.36 -19.55 1.80
N PHE A 144 -3.15 -18.38 1.21
CA PHE A 144 -3.93 -17.17 1.47
C PHE A 144 -5.44 -17.51 1.53
N PRO A 145 -6.27 -16.77 2.29
CA PRO A 145 -7.71 -17.06 2.36
C PRO A 145 -8.29 -17.26 0.96
N PRO A 146 -9.16 -18.25 0.77
CA PRO A 146 -9.78 -18.45 -0.53
C PRO A 146 -10.59 -17.23 -0.90
N THR A 147 -10.39 -16.76 -2.13
CA THR A 147 -11.15 -15.67 -2.74
C THR A 147 -12.64 -16.00 -2.75
N ARG A 148 -13.50 -15.07 -2.41
CA ARG A 148 -14.96 -15.22 -2.47
C ARG A 148 -15.45 -15.25 -3.91
N SER A 149 -16.20 -16.29 -4.26
CA SER A 149 -16.67 -16.52 -5.64
C SER A 149 -18.18 -16.29 -5.85
N ASP A 150 -18.93 -15.99 -4.78
CA ASP A 150 -20.39 -15.97 -4.74
C ASP A 150 -21.01 -14.56 -4.77
N SER A 151 -20.20 -13.54 -5.01
CA SER A 151 -20.64 -12.14 -5.03
C SER A 151 -21.14 -11.69 -6.41
N GLN A 152 -22.03 -10.70 -6.44
CA GLN A 152 -22.63 -10.15 -7.65
C GLN A 152 -21.94 -8.87 -8.09
N PRO A 153 -22.09 -8.43 -9.36
CA PRO A 153 -21.62 -7.11 -9.79
C PRO A 153 -22.17 -5.99 -8.91
N GLY A 154 -21.28 -5.12 -8.44
CA GLY A 154 -21.67 -4.04 -7.53
C GLY A 154 -20.53 -3.11 -7.13
N TRP A 155 -20.84 -2.18 -6.23
CA TRP A 155 -19.89 -1.27 -5.61
C TRP A 155 -19.39 -1.87 -4.30
N TYR A 156 -18.08 -2.03 -4.17
CA TYR A 156 -17.41 -2.59 -3.02
C TYR A 156 -16.50 -1.55 -2.38
N ARG A 157 -16.51 -1.49 -1.05
CA ARG A 157 -15.73 -0.55 -0.24
C ARG A 157 -14.48 -1.20 0.30
N GLY A 158 -13.34 -0.56 0.11
CA GLY A 158 -12.09 -1.10 0.61
C GLY A 158 -11.11 -0.06 1.12
N ASP A 159 -10.17 -0.53 1.91
CA ASP A 159 -8.98 0.22 2.29
C ASP A 159 -7.77 -0.38 1.57
N LEU A 160 -7.09 0.42 0.77
CA LEU A 160 -6.00 -0.05 -0.08
C LEU A 160 -4.63 0.03 0.59
N HIS A 161 -4.54 0.65 1.78
CA HIS A 161 -3.27 0.93 2.43
C HIS A 161 -3.41 0.74 3.95
N THR A 162 -2.89 -0.38 4.47
CA THR A 162 -2.99 -0.72 5.90
C THR A 162 -1.73 -1.41 6.41
N HIS A 163 -1.33 -1.09 7.64
CA HIS A 163 -0.17 -1.66 8.31
C HIS A 163 -0.55 -2.44 9.56
N THR A 164 0.18 -3.52 9.82
CA THR A 164 0.00 -4.39 10.96
C THR A 164 1.29 -4.50 11.76
N VAL A 165 1.28 -5.32 12.82
CA VAL A 165 2.49 -5.71 13.56
C VAL A 165 3.52 -6.47 12.68
N HIS A 166 3.22 -6.74 11.42
CA HIS A 166 4.16 -7.35 10.48
C HIS A 166 5.13 -6.33 9.87
N SER A 167 4.84 -5.05 9.98
CA SER A 167 5.79 -3.95 9.73
C SER A 167 5.87 -3.06 10.97
N ASP A 168 5.53 -1.80 10.88
CA ASP A 168 5.56 -0.80 11.94
C ASP A 168 4.16 -0.41 12.47
N GLY A 169 3.12 -1.02 11.93
CA GLY A 169 1.78 -0.94 12.47
C GLY A 169 1.69 -1.57 13.88
N ARG A 170 0.77 -1.07 14.69
CA ARG A 170 0.61 -1.48 16.09
C ARG A 170 -0.55 -2.45 16.31
N ARG A 171 -1.37 -2.70 15.30
CA ARG A 171 -2.53 -3.59 15.39
C ARG A 171 -2.18 -5.00 14.95
N LEU A 172 -2.73 -5.97 15.68
CA LEU A 172 -2.80 -7.35 15.21
C LEU A 172 -3.73 -7.45 13.99
N ILE A 173 -3.54 -8.48 13.18
CA ILE A 173 -4.38 -8.76 12.02
C ILE A 173 -5.86 -8.86 12.38
N ALA A 174 -6.21 -9.54 13.49
CA ALA A 174 -7.59 -9.64 13.97
C ALA A 174 -8.18 -8.26 14.37
N GLU A 175 -7.36 -7.34 14.86
CA GLU A 175 -7.80 -5.99 15.20
C GLU A 175 -8.03 -5.14 13.95
N ILE A 176 -7.18 -5.29 12.90
CA ILE A 176 -7.40 -4.66 11.59
C ILE A 176 -8.70 -5.19 10.97
N ALA A 177 -8.92 -6.51 10.99
CA ALA A 177 -10.13 -7.13 10.46
C ALA A 177 -11.39 -6.59 11.15
N THR A 178 -11.38 -6.51 12.49
CA THR A 178 -12.47 -5.93 13.27
C THR A 178 -12.70 -4.44 12.93
N ALA A 179 -11.63 -3.67 12.80
CA ALA A 179 -11.72 -2.25 12.44
C ALA A 179 -12.27 -2.06 11.02
N ALA A 180 -11.84 -2.87 10.07
CA ALA A 180 -12.33 -2.86 8.69
C ALA A 180 -13.82 -3.17 8.61
N THR A 181 -14.28 -4.23 9.27
CA THR A 181 -15.70 -4.60 9.33
C THR A 181 -16.53 -3.49 10.01
N SER A 182 -16.02 -2.91 11.10
CA SER A 182 -16.68 -1.81 11.80
C SER A 182 -16.77 -0.52 10.96
N ALA A 183 -15.81 -0.31 10.04
CA ALA A 183 -15.81 0.79 9.08
C ALA A 183 -16.73 0.54 7.87
N GLY A 184 -17.37 -0.63 7.77
CA GLY A 184 -18.25 -1.01 6.66
C GLY A 184 -17.47 -1.33 5.39
N LEU A 185 -16.28 -1.91 5.51
CA LEU A 185 -15.48 -2.35 4.38
C LEU A 185 -15.87 -3.76 3.94
N ASP A 186 -15.89 -3.98 2.64
CA ASP A 186 -16.06 -5.28 2.00
C ASP A 186 -14.69 -5.97 1.78
N PHE A 187 -13.64 -5.18 1.59
CA PHE A 187 -12.29 -5.71 1.39
C PHE A 187 -11.22 -4.78 1.98
N ILE A 188 -10.02 -5.34 2.18
CA ILE A 188 -8.80 -4.60 2.51
C ILE A 188 -7.62 -5.14 1.70
N VAL A 189 -6.58 -4.33 1.56
CA VAL A 189 -5.29 -4.77 1.05
C VAL A 189 -4.28 -4.82 2.20
N SER A 190 -3.59 -5.95 2.35
CA SER A 190 -2.50 -6.11 3.32
C SER A 190 -1.22 -5.54 2.70
N THR A 191 -0.77 -4.38 3.17
CA THR A 191 0.34 -3.63 2.58
C THR A 191 1.47 -3.34 3.56
N ASP A 192 1.78 -4.27 4.44
CA ASP A 192 2.93 -4.14 5.34
C ASP A 192 4.23 -3.85 4.56
N HIS A 193 5.10 -2.99 5.10
CA HIS A 193 6.34 -2.55 4.45
C HIS A 193 7.29 -3.71 4.15
N ASN A 194 7.67 -3.85 2.89
CA ASN A 194 8.78 -4.69 2.41
C ASN A 194 8.71 -6.17 2.84
N THR A 195 7.53 -6.68 3.16
CA THR A 195 7.35 -8.06 3.62
C THR A 195 6.00 -8.64 3.23
N SER A 196 5.97 -9.93 2.95
CA SER A 196 4.75 -10.71 2.73
C SER A 196 4.39 -11.59 3.94
N SER A 197 5.01 -11.38 5.10
CA SER A 197 4.85 -12.25 6.27
C SER A 197 3.43 -12.23 6.86
N ALA A 198 2.67 -11.13 6.68
CA ALA A 198 1.28 -11.01 7.08
C ALA A 198 0.35 -11.99 6.34
N ASN A 199 0.68 -12.39 5.11
CA ASN A 199 -0.17 -13.26 4.30
C ASN A 199 -0.51 -14.59 4.97
N ARG A 200 0.46 -15.19 5.69
CA ARG A 200 0.22 -16.43 6.46
C ARG A 200 -0.70 -16.20 7.66
N ALA A 201 -0.56 -15.08 8.31
CA ALA A 201 -1.36 -14.73 9.48
C ALA A 201 -2.81 -14.41 9.09
N TRP A 202 -3.04 -13.74 7.95
CA TRP A 202 -4.37 -13.54 7.38
C TRP A 202 -5.06 -14.88 7.06
N ALA A 203 -4.33 -15.84 6.45
CA ALA A 203 -4.85 -17.18 6.17
C ALA A 203 -5.26 -17.96 7.44
N ALA A 204 -4.60 -17.70 8.55
CA ALA A 204 -4.88 -18.34 9.84
C ALA A 204 -6.03 -17.67 10.61
N THR A 205 -6.25 -16.38 10.40
CA THR A 205 -7.22 -15.58 11.17
C THR A 205 -8.66 -15.86 10.73
N GLY A 206 -8.89 -16.13 9.45
CA GLY A 206 -10.20 -16.42 8.86
C GLY A 206 -11.22 -15.33 9.21
N VAL A 207 -11.40 -14.36 8.33
CA VAL A 207 -12.34 -13.25 8.59
C VAL A 207 -13.59 -13.45 7.74
N ASP A 208 -14.70 -13.79 8.38
CA ASP A 208 -15.98 -13.86 7.69
C ASP A 208 -16.43 -12.48 7.25
N GLY A 209 -16.85 -12.36 6.00
CA GLY A 209 -17.44 -11.13 5.48
C GLY A 209 -16.44 -10.12 4.90
N LEU A 210 -15.12 -10.30 5.05
CA LEU A 210 -14.11 -9.40 4.54
C LEU A 210 -13.21 -10.13 3.53
N GLU A 211 -13.06 -9.60 2.32
CA GLU A 211 -12.05 -10.06 1.37
C GLU A 211 -10.71 -9.41 1.71
N VAL A 212 -9.64 -10.19 1.68
CA VAL A 212 -8.29 -9.69 1.93
C VAL A 212 -7.44 -9.88 0.69
N ILE A 213 -6.97 -8.80 0.12
CA ILE A 213 -6.09 -8.83 -1.05
C ILE A 213 -4.63 -8.83 -0.58
N ALA A 214 -3.84 -9.76 -1.07
CA ALA A 214 -2.40 -9.77 -0.80
C ALA A 214 -1.74 -8.58 -1.49
N GLY A 215 -0.85 -7.91 -0.76
CA GLY A 215 -0.10 -6.78 -1.27
C GLY A 215 1.17 -6.55 -0.45
N GLU A 216 1.85 -5.49 -0.81
CA GLU A 216 3.05 -5.01 -0.14
C GLU A 216 3.18 -3.51 -0.41
N GLU A 217 3.52 -2.73 0.58
CA GLU A 217 4.07 -1.41 0.34
C GLU A 217 5.59 -1.54 0.14
N VAL A 218 6.01 -1.39 -1.10
CA VAL A 218 7.42 -1.39 -1.49
C VAL A 218 8.01 -0.05 -1.13
N THR A 219 8.62 0.00 0.04
CA THR A 219 9.10 1.21 0.71
C THR A 219 10.55 1.46 0.34
N THR A 220 10.77 2.05 -0.84
CA THR A 220 12.11 2.47 -1.26
C THR A 220 12.52 3.76 -0.54
N ARG A 221 13.78 4.15 -0.64
CA ARG A 221 14.28 5.44 -0.12
C ARG A 221 14.03 6.63 -1.05
N HIS A 222 13.26 6.41 -2.14
CA HIS A 222 12.95 7.37 -3.20
C HIS A 222 11.45 7.43 -3.52
N GLY A 223 10.63 7.13 -2.51
CA GLY A 223 9.18 7.05 -2.63
C GLY A 223 8.67 5.61 -2.52
N HIS A 224 7.40 5.49 -2.16
CA HIS A 224 6.75 4.23 -1.86
C HIS A 224 5.69 3.90 -2.93
N TRP A 225 5.41 2.62 -3.09
CA TRP A 225 4.34 2.18 -3.98
C TRP A 225 3.70 0.88 -3.50
N LEU A 226 2.42 0.74 -3.76
CA LEU A 226 1.69 -0.47 -3.41
C LEU A 226 1.72 -1.46 -4.57
N ALA A 227 2.21 -2.66 -4.31
CA ALA A 227 2.04 -3.83 -5.16
C ALA A 227 0.80 -4.58 -4.66
N ILE A 228 -0.35 -4.39 -5.33
CA ILE A 228 -1.63 -4.95 -4.91
C ILE A 228 -1.97 -6.19 -5.75
N GLY A 229 -2.48 -7.25 -5.13
CA GLY A 229 -2.85 -8.48 -5.81
C GLY A 229 -1.66 -9.38 -6.10
N LEU A 230 -0.67 -9.40 -5.22
CA LEU A 230 0.47 -10.31 -5.32
C LEU A 230 0.02 -11.77 -5.20
N PRO A 231 0.67 -12.71 -5.91
CA PRO A 231 0.40 -14.13 -5.75
C PRO A 231 0.81 -14.59 -4.34
N PRO A 232 0.31 -15.74 -3.86
CA PRO A 232 0.71 -16.32 -2.59
C PRO A 232 2.23 -16.46 -2.48
N GLY A 233 2.83 -15.84 -1.44
CA GLY A 233 4.28 -15.78 -1.24
C GLY A 233 5.01 -14.77 -2.12
N GLY A 234 4.27 -13.99 -2.91
CA GLY A 234 4.82 -12.88 -3.69
C GLY A 234 5.48 -11.84 -2.80
N TRP A 235 6.59 -11.32 -3.27
CA TRP A 235 7.38 -10.31 -2.61
C TRP A 235 8.13 -9.48 -3.65
N VAL A 236 8.32 -8.18 -3.38
CA VAL A 236 9.02 -7.24 -4.25
C VAL A 236 10.18 -6.63 -3.50
N ASP A 237 11.36 -6.66 -4.09
CA ASP A 237 12.52 -6.03 -3.50
C ASP A 237 12.41 -4.49 -3.58
N TRP A 238 12.78 -3.80 -2.52
CA TRP A 238 12.70 -2.34 -2.39
C TRP A 238 14.08 -1.65 -2.40
N ARG A 239 15.17 -2.42 -2.43
CA ARG A 239 16.55 -1.94 -2.25
C ARG A 239 17.12 -1.34 -3.54
N TYR A 240 16.39 -0.45 -4.18
CA TYR A 240 16.79 0.21 -5.43
C TYR A 240 16.38 1.69 -5.43
N ALA A 241 16.99 2.43 -6.37
CA ALA A 241 16.75 3.85 -6.62
C ALA A 241 16.28 4.09 -8.07
N PRO A 242 15.74 5.26 -8.42
CA PRO A 242 15.34 5.58 -9.80
C PRO A 242 16.45 5.40 -10.82
N ARG A 243 17.70 5.69 -10.44
CA ARG A 243 18.89 5.54 -11.30
C ARG A 243 19.19 4.08 -11.71
N ASP A 244 18.70 3.10 -10.96
CA ASP A 244 18.93 1.69 -11.23
C ASP A 244 18.04 1.16 -12.36
N GLY A 245 16.97 1.89 -12.72
CA GLY A 245 16.11 1.59 -13.86
C GLY A 245 15.23 0.32 -13.71
N VAL A 246 15.20 -0.31 -12.54
CA VAL A 246 14.55 -1.60 -12.31
C VAL A 246 13.05 -1.51 -12.02
N PHE A 247 12.56 -0.34 -11.62
CA PHE A 247 11.13 -0.14 -11.28
C PHE A 247 10.17 -0.59 -12.39
N ALA A 248 10.51 -0.29 -13.66
CA ALA A 248 9.71 -0.71 -14.81
C ALA A 248 9.53 -2.24 -14.89
N ALA A 249 10.59 -3.01 -14.58
CA ALA A 249 10.56 -4.47 -14.58
C ALA A 249 9.69 -5.00 -13.42
N TYR A 250 9.82 -4.44 -12.22
CA TYR A 250 8.98 -4.82 -11.07
C TYR A 250 7.51 -4.52 -11.33
N ALA A 251 7.21 -3.33 -11.83
CA ALA A 251 5.85 -2.94 -12.21
C ALA A 251 5.26 -3.88 -13.29
N ALA A 252 6.06 -4.27 -14.28
CA ALA A 252 5.64 -5.20 -15.32
C ALA A 252 5.36 -6.61 -14.76
N ARG A 253 6.18 -7.10 -13.82
CA ARG A 253 5.98 -8.38 -13.14
C ARG A 253 4.67 -8.39 -12.34
N VAL A 254 4.45 -7.36 -11.50
CA VAL A 254 3.20 -7.23 -10.72
C VAL A 254 1.97 -7.26 -11.64
N ARG A 255 2.02 -6.59 -12.80
CA ARG A 255 0.92 -6.62 -13.78
C ARG A 255 0.76 -7.98 -14.45
N ALA A 256 1.86 -8.66 -14.75
CA ALA A 256 1.82 -10.00 -15.35
C ALA A 256 1.16 -11.03 -14.42
N ASP A 257 1.33 -10.84 -13.11
CA ASP A 257 0.67 -11.63 -12.07
C ASP A 257 -0.80 -11.19 -11.82
N GLY A 258 -1.31 -10.23 -12.59
CA GLY A 258 -2.68 -9.70 -12.46
C GLY A 258 -2.81 -8.55 -11.46
N GLY A 259 -1.74 -8.17 -10.78
CA GLY A 259 -1.71 -7.14 -9.74
C GLY A 259 -1.77 -5.70 -10.25
N LEU A 260 -1.85 -4.73 -9.35
CA LEU A 260 -1.94 -3.29 -9.59
C LEU A 260 -0.74 -2.57 -8.97
N VAL A 261 -0.21 -1.57 -9.69
CA VAL A 261 0.91 -0.73 -9.25
C VAL A 261 0.38 0.66 -8.91
N VAL A 262 0.50 1.07 -7.64
CA VAL A 262 -0.01 2.35 -7.13
C VAL A 262 1.12 3.19 -6.56
N ALA A 263 1.34 4.41 -7.05
CA ALA A 263 2.22 5.35 -6.36
C ALA A 263 1.57 5.76 -5.02
N ALA A 264 2.16 5.37 -3.90
CA ALA A 264 1.65 5.64 -2.56
C ALA A 264 2.01 7.06 -2.13
N HIS A 265 1.06 7.78 -1.52
CA HIS A 265 1.21 9.13 -0.93
C HIS A 265 2.35 9.98 -1.56
N PRO A 266 2.35 10.20 -2.89
CA PRO A 266 3.54 10.62 -3.66
C PRO A 266 4.05 12.02 -3.33
N SER A 267 3.27 12.81 -2.60
CA SER A 267 3.60 14.21 -2.24
C SER A 267 4.03 14.39 -0.79
N VAL A 268 4.18 13.31 -0.02
CA VAL A 268 4.64 13.39 1.39
C VAL A 268 6.07 13.94 1.44
N PRO A 269 6.34 15.08 2.12
CA PRO A 269 7.62 15.77 2.06
C PRO A 269 8.65 15.21 3.06
N LEU A 270 8.49 13.98 3.52
CA LEU A 270 9.44 13.33 4.41
C LEU A 270 10.58 12.69 3.61
N PRO A 271 11.81 12.67 4.15
CA PRO A 271 12.94 11.98 3.52
C PRO A 271 12.59 10.52 3.24
N GLY A 272 12.81 10.09 2.00
CA GLY A 272 12.52 8.74 1.54
C GLY A 272 11.08 8.50 1.08
N CYS A 273 10.12 9.39 1.38
CA CYS A 273 8.70 9.18 1.03
C CYS A 273 8.29 9.85 -0.29
N ALA A 274 8.95 10.95 -0.68
CA ALA A 274 8.63 11.67 -1.91
C ALA A 274 8.86 10.80 -3.15
N TRP A 275 7.87 10.73 -4.04
CA TRP A 275 7.89 9.88 -5.22
C TRP A 275 8.83 10.40 -6.32
N GLU A 276 9.88 9.64 -6.64
CA GLU A 276 10.91 10.02 -7.61
C GLU A 276 10.93 9.16 -8.89
N PHE A 277 10.11 8.09 -9.00
CA PHE A 277 10.15 7.15 -10.14
C PHE A 277 9.33 7.59 -11.35
N GLY A 278 8.68 8.75 -11.30
CA GLY A 278 7.77 9.20 -12.35
C GLY A 278 6.50 8.35 -12.44
N TYR A 279 5.62 8.67 -13.39
CA TYR A 279 4.29 8.05 -13.45
C TYR A 279 4.07 7.15 -14.68
N GLN A 280 5.14 6.82 -15.45
CA GLN A 280 5.00 6.01 -16.68
C GLN A 280 4.59 4.57 -16.40
N HIS A 281 5.02 4.03 -15.26
CA HIS A 281 4.86 2.62 -14.89
C HIS A 281 3.93 2.41 -13.73
N VAL A 282 3.02 3.34 -13.43
CA VAL A 282 1.97 3.19 -12.42
C VAL A 282 0.59 3.09 -13.07
N ASP A 283 -0.30 2.32 -12.47
CA ASP A 283 -1.69 2.13 -12.90
C ASP A 283 -2.61 3.10 -12.16
N ALA A 284 -2.29 3.37 -10.91
CA ALA A 284 -3.05 4.26 -10.04
C ALA A 284 -2.12 5.12 -9.18
N MET A 285 -2.68 6.15 -8.58
CA MET A 285 -2.00 7.06 -7.67
C MET A 285 -2.86 7.24 -6.43
N GLU A 286 -2.27 7.09 -5.27
CA GLU A 286 -2.92 7.42 -4.01
C GLU A 286 -2.99 8.95 -3.88
N VAL A 287 -4.15 9.47 -4.25
CA VAL A 287 -4.43 10.91 -4.21
C VAL A 287 -4.89 11.34 -2.82
N TRP A 288 -5.40 10.40 -2.05
CA TRP A 288 -5.89 10.64 -0.69
C TRP A 288 -5.36 9.58 0.27
N ASN A 289 -4.46 9.99 1.16
CA ASN A 289 -3.83 9.14 2.17
C ASN A 289 -4.22 9.64 3.59
N GLY A 290 -4.88 8.79 4.36
CA GLY A 290 -5.32 9.14 5.71
C GLY A 290 -6.27 10.34 5.78
N LEU A 291 -6.09 11.22 6.76
CA LEU A 291 -6.89 12.44 6.89
C LEU A 291 -6.43 13.49 5.87
N TRP A 292 -7.39 13.99 5.06
CA TRP A 292 -7.10 14.97 4.01
C TRP A 292 -6.25 16.15 4.50
N ASN A 293 -5.15 16.39 3.85
CA ASN A 293 -4.15 17.39 4.21
C ASN A 293 -3.54 18.09 2.97
N VAL A 294 -2.46 18.86 3.18
CA VAL A 294 -1.78 19.61 2.12
C VAL A 294 -1.09 18.69 1.10
N ASP A 295 -0.60 17.54 1.52
CA ASP A 295 0.10 16.59 0.65
C ASP A 295 -0.90 15.95 -0.32
N ASP A 296 -2.14 15.68 0.13
CA ASP A 296 -3.23 15.22 -0.72
C ASP A 296 -3.64 16.28 -1.75
N GLU A 297 -3.65 17.57 -1.37
CA GLU A 297 -3.91 18.66 -2.32
C GLU A 297 -2.83 18.72 -3.41
N LEU A 298 -1.57 18.48 -3.07
CA LEU A 298 -0.49 18.42 -4.05
C LEU A 298 -0.65 17.19 -4.94
N SER A 299 -0.94 16.03 -4.36
CA SER A 299 -1.21 14.77 -5.07
C SER A 299 -2.38 14.93 -6.04
N LEU A 300 -3.48 15.57 -5.61
CA LEU A 300 -4.63 15.87 -6.46
C LEU A 300 -4.27 16.76 -7.66
N ARG A 301 -3.43 17.78 -7.44
CA ARG A 301 -2.96 18.68 -8.53
C ARG A 301 -2.09 17.94 -9.53
N ILE A 302 -1.16 17.12 -9.06
CA ILE A 302 -0.29 16.28 -9.90
C ILE A 302 -1.15 15.32 -10.73
N TRP A 303 -2.07 14.59 -10.08
CA TRP A 303 -2.98 13.68 -10.75
C TRP A 303 -3.84 14.38 -11.80
N HIS A 304 -4.45 15.53 -11.47
CA HIS A 304 -5.23 16.32 -12.43
C HIS A 304 -4.39 16.74 -13.63
N GLN A 305 -3.13 17.13 -13.42
CA GLN A 305 -2.22 17.48 -14.52
C GLN A 305 -1.91 16.27 -15.43
N LEU A 306 -1.73 15.07 -14.84
CA LEU A 306 -1.56 13.84 -15.60
C LEU A 306 -2.79 13.51 -16.45
N LEU A 307 -4.01 13.68 -15.90
CA LEU A 307 -5.25 13.53 -16.68
C LEU A 307 -5.31 14.52 -17.85
N ARG A 308 -4.92 15.77 -17.62
CA ARG A 308 -4.84 16.81 -18.68
C ARG A 308 -3.81 16.47 -19.77
N GLN A 309 -2.79 15.71 -19.45
CA GLN A 309 -1.84 15.16 -20.43
C GLN A 309 -2.36 13.92 -21.17
N GLY A 310 -3.60 13.49 -20.89
CA GLY A 310 -4.22 12.32 -21.50
C GLY A 310 -3.84 10.99 -20.82
N ARG A 311 -3.17 11.03 -19.66
CA ARG A 311 -2.81 9.82 -18.91
C ARG A 311 -4.05 9.26 -18.21
N ARG A 312 -4.26 7.95 -18.33
CA ARG A 312 -5.37 7.25 -17.70
C ARG A 312 -4.88 6.56 -16.42
N ILE A 313 -4.50 7.34 -15.41
CA ILE A 313 -4.08 6.87 -14.09
C ILE A 313 -5.26 7.02 -13.15
N ALA A 314 -5.65 5.94 -12.48
CA ALA A 314 -6.75 5.97 -11.52
C ALA A 314 -6.34 6.70 -10.23
N ALA A 315 -7.25 7.50 -9.65
CA ALA A 315 -7.11 7.97 -8.28
C ALA A 315 -7.66 6.93 -7.32
N VAL A 316 -6.91 6.65 -6.27
CA VAL A 316 -7.32 5.80 -5.16
C VAL A 316 -7.01 6.49 -3.83
N GLY A 317 -7.47 5.89 -2.73
CA GLY A 317 -7.11 6.31 -1.39
C GLY A 317 -7.06 5.13 -0.43
N GLY A 318 -6.31 5.30 0.64
CA GLY A 318 -6.15 4.34 1.72
C GLY A 318 -5.89 5.04 3.04
N SER A 319 -6.10 4.34 4.14
CA SER A 319 -5.98 4.95 5.48
C SER A 319 -4.55 5.11 5.95
N ASP A 320 -3.64 4.31 5.42
CA ASP A 320 -2.26 4.21 5.87
C ASP A 320 -2.17 4.06 7.40
N SER A 321 -3.05 3.22 7.93
CA SER A 321 -3.32 3.12 9.36
C SER A 321 -2.25 2.32 10.07
N HIS A 322 -1.46 2.98 10.92
CA HIS A 322 -0.41 2.37 11.76
C HIS A 322 -0.83 2.19 13.22
N ALA A 323 -1.76 2.99 13.73
CA ALA A 323 -2.13 3.00 15.13
C ALA A 323 -3.65 3.18 15.34
N SER A 324 -4.13 2.95 16.57
CA SER A 324 -5.55 3.10 16.92
C SER A 324 -6.09 4.53 16.74
N SER A 325 -5.22 5.53 16.78
CA SER A 325 -5.56 6.93 16.47
C SER A 325 -5.77 7.21 14.99
N GLN A 326 -5.35 6.31 14.11
CA GLN A 326 -5.53 6.38 12.65
C GLN A 326 -6.60 5.35 12.28
N PRO A 327 -7.83 5.75 11.95
CA PRO A 327 -8.92 4.83 11.70
C PRO A 327 -8.74 4.12 10.35
N VAL A 328 -8.88 2.81 10.33
CA VAL A 328 -8.99 1.99 9.12
C VAL A 328 -10.21 2.41 8.32
N GLY A 329 -10.10 2.45 7.00
CA GLY A 329 -11.18 2.85 6.10
C GLY A 329 -11.46 4.37 6.11
N ARG A 330 -10.47 5.18 6.42
CA ARG A 330 -10.54 6.64 6.29
C ARG A 330 -9.29 7.20 5.61
N PRO A 331 -9.38 7.40 4.26
CA PRO A 331 -10.54 7.22 3.37
C PRO A 331 -10.78 5.75 2.95
N GLN A 332 -11.89 5.55 2.22
CA GLN A 332 -12.24 4.32 1.55
C GLN A 332 -12.18 4.52 0.04
N THR A 333 -11.60 3.57 -0.69
CA THR A 333 -11.79 3.46 -2.13
C THR A 333 -13.00 2.58 -2.40
N VAL A 334 -13.97 3.11 -3.13
CA VAL A 334 -15.20 2.41 -3.51
C VAL A 334 -15.12 2.06 -4.98
N VAL A 335 -15.06 0.77 -5.29
CA VAL A 335 -14.82 0.25 -6.63
C VAL A 335 -16.00 -0.54 -7.16
N TYR A 336 -16.35 -0.35 -8.44
CA TYR A 336 -17.29 -1.21 -9.15
C TYR A 336 -16.57 -2.41 -9.72
N ALA A 337 -16.98 -3.61 -9.32
CA ALA A 337 -16.40 -4.86 -9.76
C ALA A 337 -17.49 -5.89 -10.13
N GLN A 338 -17.09 -6.94 -10.88
CA GLN A 338 -18.00 -8.04 -11.26
C GLN A 338 -18.29 -8.97 -10.08
N GLY A 339 -17.46 -8.92 -9.05
CA GLY A 339 -17.57 -9.65 -7.81
C GLY A 339 -16.62 -9.11 -6.76
N LEU A 340 -16.69 -9.66 -5.54
CA LEU A 340 -15.79 -9.31 -4.42
C LEU A 340 -14.44 -10.02 -4.50
N ALA A 341 -14.24 -10.88 -5.50
CA ALA A 341 -12.97 -11.56 -5.71
C ALA A 341 -11.82 -10.57 -5.99
N ALA A 342 -10.64 -10.81 -5.42
CA ALA A 342 -9.47 -9.96 -5.60
C ALA A 342 -9.16 -9.61 -7.06
N PRO A 343 -9.20 -10.54 -8.05
CA PRO A 343 -8.97 -10.19 -9.46
C PRO A 343 -10.01 -9.22 -10.04
N ASP A 344 -11.28 -9.34 -9.64
CA ASP A 344 -12.35 -8.47 -10.12
C ASP A 344 -12.22 -7.04 -9.54
N LEU A 345 -11.87 -6.95 -8.25
CA LEU A 345 -11.60 -5.69 -7.56
C LEU A 345 -10.40 -4.98 -8.18
N VAL A 346 -9.28 -5.69 -8.36
CA VAL A 346 -8.06 -5.16 -9.00
C VAL A 346 -8.34 -4.68 -10.43
N LYS A 347 -9.14 -5.42 -11.20
CA LYS A 347 -9.58 -5.01 -12.54
C LYS A 347 -10.39 -3.73 -12.51
N GLY A 348 -11.34 -3.61 -11.58
CA GLY A 348 -12.15 -2.39 -11.39
C GLY A 348 -11.29 -1.18 -11.05
N LEU A 349 -10.35 -1.34 -10.10
CA LEU A 349 -9.38 -0.31 -9.69
C LEU A 349 -8.50 0.13 -10.86
N ARG A 350 -7.93 -0.82 -11.61
CA ARG A 350 -7.07 -0.52 -12.77
C ARG A 350 -7.77 0.33 -13.83
N HIS A 351 -9.05 0.10 -14.05
CA HIS A 351 -9.83 0.88 -15.01
C HIS A 351 -10.35 2.20 -14.43
N GLY A 352 -10.08 2.50 -13.15
CA GLY A 352 -10.59 3.69 -12.49
C GLY A 352 -12.11 3.68 -12.31
N ARG A 353 -12.75 2.49 -12.30
CA ARG A 353 -14.18 2.34 -12.01
C ARG A 353 -14.44 2.52 -10.52
N SER A 354 -13.98 3.65 -9.99
CA SER A 354 -13.96 3.89 -8.54
C SER A 354 -14.11 5.37 -8.19
N TYR A 355 -14.43 5.60 -6.94
CA TYR A 355 -14.35 6.90 -6.28
C TYR A 355 -13.76 6.72 -4.88
N VAL A 356 -13.27 7.80 -4.28
CA VAL A 356 -12.75 7.81 -2.91
C VAL A 356 -13.71 8.57 -2.00
N ALA A 357 -14.04 8.03 -0.85
CA ALA A 357 -14.93 8.61 0.14
C ALA A 357 -14.30 8.62 1.54
N GLU A 358 -14.61 9.63 2.34
CA GLU A 358 -14.05 9.74 3.70
C GLU A 358 -14.51 8.62 4.65
N SER A 359 -15.68 8.00 4.35
CA SER A 359 -16.24 6.91 5.16
C SER A 359 -17.42 6.22 4.43
N SER A 360 -17.93 5.13 5.01
CA SER A 360 -19.09 4.39 4.50
C SER A 360 -20.41 5.20 4.50
N ALA A 361 -20.48 6.30 5.26
CA ALA A 361 -21.63 7.19 5.25
C ALA A 361 -21.80 7.97 3.93
N VAL A 362 -20.73 8.09 3.14
CA VAL A 362 -20.74 8.90 1.92
C VAL A 362 -20.89 8.03 0.70
N THR A 363 -21.82 8.41 -0.19
CA THR A 363 -21.99 7.80 -1.52
C THR A 363 -21.85 8.86 -2.61
N LEU A 364 -21.30 8.48 -3.75
CA LEU A 364 -21.13 9.32 -4.92
C LEU A 364 -21.52 8.56 -6.18
N ALA A 365 -22.40 9.14 -6.98
CA ALA A 365 -22.71 8.66 -8.32
C ALA A 365 -22.31 9.74 -9.35
N LEU A 366 -21.63 9.30 -10.40
CA LEU A 366 -21.27 10.13 -11.55
C LEU A 366 -21.65 9.38 -12.81
N SER A 367 -22.34 10.03 -13.72
CA SER A 367 -22.64 9.48 -15.05
C SER A 367 -22.59 10.55 -16.12
N ALA A 368 -22.14 10.19 -17.30
CA ALA A 368 -22.29 10.98 -18.52
C ALA A 368 -23.23 10.24 -19.47
N SER A 369 -24.16 10.96 -20.10
CA SER A 369 -25.10 10.41 -21.08
C SER A 369 -25.19 11.28 -22.32
N ARG A 370 -25.40 10.69 -23.49
CA ARG A 370 -25.77 11.42 -24.69
C ARG A 370 -27.23 11.89 -24.58
N ALA A 371 -27.59 12.89 -25.39
CA ALA A 371 -28.94 13.46 -25.38
C ALA A 371 -30.06 12.44 -25.73
N ASP A 372 -29.73 11.41 -26.51
CA ASP A 372 -30.60 10.29 -26.82
C ASP A 372 -30.89 9.37 -25.60
N GLY A 373 -30.08 9.47 -24.53
CA GLY A 373 -30.23 8.67 -23.32
C GLY A 373 -29.83 7.20 -23.48
N GLU A 374 -29.50 6.75 -24.68
CA GLU A 374 -29.24 5.33 -24.98
C GLU A 374 -27.88 4.84 -24.48
N VAL A 375 -26.90 5.76 -24.35
CA VAL A 375 -25.55 5.42 -23.94
C VAL A 375 -25.15 6.23 -22.72
N THR A 376 -24.71 5.53 -21.69
CA THR A 376 -24.18 6.11 -20.45
C THR A 376 -22.81 5.57 -20.12
N ALA A 377 -21.99 6.37 -19.46
CA ALA A 377 -20.69 5.96 -18.92
C ALA A 377 -20.51 6.51 -17.50
N GLY A 378 -19.86 5.73 -16.64
CA GLY A 378 -19.52 6.08 -15.26
C GLY A 378 -18.02 6.37 -15.09
N PRO A 379 -17.55 6.47 -13.83
CA PRO A 379 -16.12 6.64 -13.52
C PRO A 379 -15.27 5.55 -14.19
N GLY A 380 -14.15 5.95 -14.77
CA GLY A 380 -13.22 5.07 -15.48
C GLY A 380 -13.65 4.67 -16.89
N GLU A 381 -14.92 4.87 -17.25
CA GLU A 381 -15.46 4.50 -18.54
C GLU A 381 -15.35 5.65 -19.57
N THR A 382 -15.46 5.30 -20.84
CA THR A 382 -15.41 6.26 -21.95
C THR A 382 -16.78 6.38 -22.60
N LEU A 383 -17.32 7.58 -22.69
CA LEU A 383 -18.45 7.91 -23.53
C LEU A 383 -17.93 8.41 -24.89
N THR A 384 -18.25 7.68 -25.94
CA THR A 384 -17.99 8.16 -27.32
C THR A 384 -19.00 9.24 -27.68
N VAL A 385 -18.49 10.44 -28.01
CA VAL A 385 -19.28 11.64 -28.28
C VAL A 385 -19.10 12.06 -29.73
N PRO A 386 -20.06 11.81 -30.61
CA PRO A 386 -20.03 12.33 -31.98
C PRO A 386 -19.90 13.86 -32.00
N LEU A 387 -19.28 14.41 -33.05
CA LEU A 387 -19.13 15.84 -33.20
C LEU A 387 -20.51 16.55 -33.20
N GLY A 388 -20.67 17.53 -32.30
CA GLY A 388 -21.92 18.26 -32.12
C GLY A 388 -22.99 17.56 -31.29
N ALA A 389 -22.74 16.35 -30.81
CA ALA A 389 -23.68 15.67 -29.91
C ALA A 389 -23.69 16.33 -28.53
N ALA A 390 -24.88 16.55 -28.00
CA ALA A 390 -25.06 17.06 -26.64
C ALA A 390 -24.80 15.92 -25.64
N VAL A 391 -24.01 16.23 -24.60
CA VAL A 391 -23.70 15.32 -23.49
C VAL A 391 -24.14 15.96 -22.19
N THR A 392 -24.81 15.21 -21.35
CA THR A 392 -25.15 15.61 -20.00
C THR A 392 -24.35 14.82 -18.98
N VAL A 393 -23.64 15.52 -18.11
CA VAL A 393 -22.96 14.92 -16.95
C VAL A 393 -23.81 15.17 -15.71
N THR A 394 -24.16 14.11 -15.01
CA THR A 394 -24.95 14.18 -13.78
C THR A 394 -24.16 13.57 -12.62
N THR A 395 -24.13 14.26 -11.50
CA THR A 395 -23.60 13.72 -10.24
C THR A 395 -24.64 13.82 -9.14
N ARG A 396 -24.61 12.84 -8.24
CA ARG A 396 -25.38 12.81 -6.99
C ARG A 396 -24.44 12.40 -5.87
N VAL A 397 -24.58 13.05 -4.73
CA VAL A 397 -23.87 12.73 -3.50
C VAL A 397 -24.88 12.61 -2.37
N SER A 398 -24.63 11.68 -1.45
CA SER A 398 -25.37 11.56 -0.19
C SER A 398 -24.42 11.40 0.99
N GLY A 399 -24.85 11.79 2.18
CA GLY A 399 -24.07 11.70 3.42
C GLY A 399 -22.97 12.75 3.56
N ALA A 400 -23.03 13.86 2.82
CA ALA A 400 -22.07 14.95 2.84
C ALA A 400 -22.74 16.28 3.27
N PRO A 401 -23.19 16.45 4.53
CA PRO A 401 -23.84 17.67 4.98
C PRO A 401 -22.92 18.89 4.86
N ASP A 402 -23.52 20.06 4.54
CA ASP A 402 -22.85 21.36 4.43
C ASP A 402 -21.63 21.36 3.50
N ALA A 403 -21.65 20.53 2.47
CA ALA A 403 -20.58 20.43 1.51
C ALA A 403 -20.88 21.16 0.19
N THR A 404 -19.84 21.31 -0.62
CA THR A 404 -19.92 21.82 -1.98
C THR A 404 -19.53 20.73 -2.95
N VAL A 405 -20.41 20.40 -3.87
CA VAL A 405 -20.16 19.53 -5.02
C VAL A 405 -19.60 20.38 -6.15
N ALA A 406 -18.45 20.01 -6.67
CA ALA A 406 -17.82 20.66 -7.81
C ALA A 406 -17.61 19.66 -8.95
N LEU A 407 -18.04 20.03 -10.15
CA LEU A 407 -17.72 19.29 -11.37
C LEU A 407 -16.47 19.90 -12.02
N VAL A 408 -15.48 19.05 -12.25
CA VAL A 408 -14.15 19.45 -12.73
C VAL A 408 -13.84 18.73 -14.04
N THR A 409 -13.39 19.49 -15.02
CA THR A 409 -12.98 19.01 -16.36
C THR A 409 -11.51 19.31 -16.61
N ASP A 410 -10.98 18.97 -17.77
CA ASP A 410 -9.65 19.40 -18.22
C ASP A 410 -9.50 20.93 -18.31
N GLY A 411 -10.61 21.66 -18.47
CA GLY A 411 -10.67 23.12 -18.42
C GLY A 411 -10.82 23.71 -17.00
N GLY A 412 -10.94 22.87 -15.98
CA GLY A 412 -11.15 23.30 -14.59
C GLY A 412 -12.57 23.10 -14.10
N CYS A 413 -12.96 23.80 -13.03
CA CYS A 413 -14.27 23.69 -12.42
C CYS A 413 -15.34 24.39 -13.29
N VAL A 414 -16.34 23.63 -13.74
CA VAL A 414 -17.40 24.08 -14.66
C VAL A 414 -18.77 24.24 -13.99
N GLY A 415 -18.93 23.76 -12.76
CA GLY A 415 -20.19 23.88 -12.01
C GLY A 415 -20.00 23.58 -10.53
N ARG A 416 -20.88 24.18 -9.73
CA ARG A 416 -20.95 23.93 -8.27
C ARG A 416 -22.39 23.89 -7.80
N ALA A 417 -22.65 23.00 -6.83
CA ALA A 417 -23.89 22.95 -6.08
C ALA A 417 -23.58 22.74 -4.60
N LYS A 418 -24.49 23.15 -3.72
CA LYS A 418 -24.40 22.82 -2.30
C LYS A 418 -25.19 21.57 -2.01
N THR A 419 -24.75 20.80 -1.04
CA THR A 419 -25.57 19.78 -0.40
C THR A 419 -26.48 20.43 0.64
N ASP A 420 -27.59 19.77 0.92
CA ASP A 420 -28.50 20.18 2.00
C ASP A 420 -28.00 19.70 3.38
N SER A 421 -28.80 19.95 4.42
CA SER A 421 -28.48 19.54 5.79
C SER A 421 -28.50 18.01 6.01
N SER A 422 -29.16 17.24 5.15
CA SER A 422 -29.11 15.77 5.15
C SER A 422 -27.85 15.24 4.44
N GLY A 423 -27.17 16.09 3.71
CA GLY A 423 -25.96 15.74 2.96
C GLY A 423 -26.23 15.32 1.53
N ASP A 424 -27.44 15.56 1.03
CA ASP A 424 -27.80 15.24 -0.35
C ASP A 424 -27.52 16.40 -1.29
N GLY A 425 -26.92 16.10 -2.43
CA GLY A 425 -26.63 17.08 -3.47
C GLY A 425 -26.68 16.51 -4.86
N ARG A 426 -27.08 17.35 -5.81
CA ARG A 426 -27.12 17.02 -7.23
C ARG A 426 -26.58 18.16 -8.06
N LEU A 427 -25.78 17.81 -9.08
CA LEU A 427 -25.32 18.76 -10.07
C LEU A 427 -25.45 18.13 -11.45
N THR A 428 -26.01 18.87 -12.40
CA THR A 428 -26.10 18.48 -13.81
C THR A 428 -25.41 19.57 -14.65
N TRP A 429 -24.64 19.13 -15.63
CA TRP A 429 -23.90 20.01 -16.52
C TRP A 429 -23.98 19.53 -17.97
N ALA A 430 -24.27 20.45 -18.88
CA ALA A 430 -24.21 20.17 -20.30
C ALA A 430 -22.74 20.24 -20.75
N ALA A 431 -22.18 19.12 -21.10
CA ALA A 431 -20.77 19.03 -21.49
C ALA A 431 -20.58 19.64 -22.90
N GLY A 432 -19.64 20.60 -22.95
CA GLY A 432 -19.12 21.11 -24.21
C GLY A 432 -17.99 20.21 -24.74
N GLN A 433 -16.84 20.80 -25.04
CA GLN A 433 -15.67 20.11 -25.61
C GLN A 433 -14.70 19.55 -24.55
N ALA A 434 -15.20 19.15 -23.37
CA ALA A 434 -14.34 18.57 -22.33
C ALA A 434 -13.89 17.16 -22.72
N ARG A 435 -12.64 16.82 -22.37
CA ARG A 435 -12.06 15.48 -22.58
C ARG A 435 -12.45 14.50 -21.48
N PHE A 436 -12.75 15.03 -20.31
CA PHE A 436 -13.23 14.25 -19.16
C PHE A 436 -14.02 15.13 -18.19
N ALA A 437 -14.80 14.49 -17.33
CA ALA A 437 -15.45 15.12 -16.19
C ALA A 437 -15.27 14.25 -14.94
N ARG A 438 -14.98 14.87 -13.80
CA ARG A 438 -14.85 14.26 -12.49
C ARG A 438 -15.44 15.15 -11.41
N VAL A 439 -15.65 14.61 -10.23
CA VAL A 439 -16.31 15.30 -9.11
C VAL A 439 -15.37 15.43 -7.92
N GLU A 440 -15.44 16.57 -7.25
CA GLU A 440 -14.92 16.81 -5.92
C GLU A 440 -16.06 17.30 -5.01
N VAL A 441 -16.16 16.73 -3.82
CA VAL A 441 -17.09 17.18 -2.78
C VAL A 441 -16.28 17.56 -1.56
N ARG A 442 -16.45 18.81 -1.12
CA ARG A 442 -15.61 19.37 -0.05
C ARG A 442 -16.46 20.05 1.02
N ARG A 443 -16.14 19.81 2.28
CA ARG A 443 -16.69 20.61 3.38
C ARG A 443 -15.99 21.96 3.44
N ARG A 444 -16.78 22.96 3.79
CA ARG A 444 -16.28 24.30 4.06
C ARG A 444 -15.69 24.32 5.49
N ALA A 445 -14.37 24.36 5.57
CA ALA A 445 -13.64 24.52 6.82
C ALA A 445 -12.55 25.58 6.61
N ARG A 446 -11.81 25.92 7.66
CA ARG A 446 -10.63 26.81 7.55
C ARG A 446 -9.62 26.26 6.52
N PHE A 447 -9.48 24.95 6.47
CA PHE A 447 -8.86 24.21 5.37
C PHE A 447 -9.95 23.29 4.77
N PRO A 448 -10.38 23.50 3.52
CA PRO A 448 -11.40 22.67 2.91
C PRO A 448 -10.97 21.21 2.88
N SER A 449 -11.72 20.34 3.56
CA SER A 449 -11.45 18.91 3.58
C SER A 449 -12.22 18.22 2.45
N MET A 450 -11.61 17.24 1.80
CA MET A 450 -12.29 16.35 0.86
C MET A 450 -13.28 15.46 1.63
N VAL A 451 -14.46 15.27 1.06
CA VAL A 451 -15.50 14.35 1.54
C VAL A 451 -15.59 13.14 0.62
N THR A 452 -15.55 13.41 -0.69
CA THR A 452 -15.47 12.37 -1.71
C THR A 452 -14.96 12.96 -3.03
N MET A 453 -14.32 12.12 -3.84
CA MET A 453 -13.88 12.48 -5.17
C MET A 453 -13.98 11.28 -6.13
N SER A 454 -14.36 11.53 -7.38
CA SER A 454 -14.45 10.46 -8.38
C SER A 454 -13.22 10.38 -9.26
N ASN A 455 -12.97 9.20 -9.81
CA ASN A 455 -12.28 9.07 -11.07
C ASN A 455 -13.07 9.73 -12.21
N PRO A 456 -12.42 10.09 -13.32
CA PRO A 456 -13.09 10.74 -14.43
C PRO A 456 -13.98 9.77 -15.22
N VAL A 457 -15.08 10.28 -15.74
CA VAL A 457 -15.69 9.74 -16.95
C VAL A 457 -15.00 10.41 -18.15
N TRP A 458 -14.58 9.61 -19.12
CA TRP A 458 -13.86 10.09 -20.30
C TRP A 458 -14.85 10.41 -21.43
N LEU A 459 -14.66 11.56 -22.07
CA LEU A 459 -15.48 12.03 -23.19
C LEU A 459 -14.57 12.10 -24.43
N GLN A 460 -14.80 11.22 -25.38
CA GLN A 460 -13.91 11.12 -26.54
C GLN A 460 -14.70 11.17 -27.85
N PRO A 461 -14.17 11.80 -28.91
CA PRO A 461 -14.74 11.67 -30.25
C PRO A 461 -14.71 10.20 -30.71
N PRO A 462 -15.52 9.82 -31.67
CA PRO A 462 -15.53 8.48 -32.28
C PRO A 462 -14.18 8.06 -32.80
#